data_9082ec379b1e8e8873a75de157175354
#
_entry.id   9082ec379b1e8e8873a75de157175354
#
_cell.length_a   1.000
_cell.length_b   1.000
_cell.length_c   1.000
_cell.angle_alpha   90.00
_cell.angle_beta   90.00
_cell.angle_gamma   90.00
#
_symmetry.space_group_name_H-M   'P 1'
#
loop_
_entity.id
_entity.type
_entity.pdbx_description
1 polymer ?
#
loop_
_entity_poly.entity_id
_entity_poly.type
_entity_poly.pdbx_seq_one_letter_code
_entity_poly.pdbx_strand_id
1 'polypeptide(L)'
;MKTNRFLASLVAACITLSAIPCFSQAPTDMSTNEKVVREYYTAYEKKDWHIMERILADEFTFSSPAGDDHIQLKVYKARCWPNSENTKKFDLEKVVVVGDDAYVTYNGWTNDGRLFRNTERFRLKDGKIVENECFFGTGVNFPNNQAKK
;
A
#
# COMPACT_ATOMS: atom_id res chain seq x y z
N MET A 1 17.41 -39.07 77.38
CA MET A 1 16.25 -38.94 76.47
C MET A 1 16.30 -37.57 75.85
N LYS A 2 16.61 -37.44 74.53
CA LYS A 2 16.73 -36.18 73.79
C LYS A 2 15.62 -36.19 72.72
N THR A 3 14.68 -35.29 72.88
CA THR A 3 13.58 -35.09 71.92
C THR A 3 13.99 -34.11 70.80
N ASN A 4 14.09 -34.62 69.55
CA ASN A 4 14.32 -33.79 68.38
C ASN A 4 12.98 -33.20 67.90
N ARG A 5 12.91 -31.88 67.83
CA ARG A 5 11.81 -31.14 67.20
C ARG A 5 12.22 -30.80 65.77
N PHE A 6 11.55 -31.40 64.77
CA PHE A 6 11.67 -31.02 63.37
C PHE A 6 10.82 -29.76 63.12
N LEU A 7 11.46 -28.68 62.72
CA LEU A 7 10.80 -27.51 62.19
C LEU A 7 10.55 -27.75 60.66
N ALA A 8 9.30 -27.81 60.30
CA ALA A 8 8.93 -27.82 58.88
C ALA A 8 8.78 -26.36 58.39
N SER A 9 9.68 -25.90 57.52
CA SER A 9 9.58 -24.62 56.84
C SER A 9 8.64 -24.74 55.64
N LEU A 10 7.49 -24.06 55.71
CA LEU A 10 6.63 -23.84 54.56
C LEU A 10 7.21 -22.74 53.68
N VAL A 11 7.65 -23.08 52.47
CA VAL A 11 8.01 -22.09 51.45
C VAL A 11 6.73 -21.77 50.64
N ALA A 12 6.18 -20.59 50.86
CA ALA A 12 5.09 -20.06 50.06
C ALA A 12 5.65 -19.50 48.74
N ALA A 13 5.41 -20.18 47.64
CA ALA A 13 5.74 -19.66 46.30
C ALA A 13 4.68 -18.63 45.84
N CYS A 14 5.02 -17.34 45.87
CA CYS A 14 4.21 -16.29 45.28
C CYS A 14 4.35 -16.36 43.74
N ILE A 15 3.31 -16.84 43.05
CA ILE A 15 3.21 -16.77 41.60
C ILE A 15 2.70 -15.37 41.27
N THR A 16 3.60 -14.48 40.83
CA THR A 16 3.22 -13.17 40.29
C THR A 16 2.72 -13.34 38.85
N LEU A 17 1.40 -13.26 38.65
CA LEU A 17 0.80 -13.17 37.31
C LEU A 17 1.17 -11.82 36.72
N SER A 18 2.15 -11.79 35.81
CA SER A 18 2.47 -10.62 35.01
C SER A 18 1.38 -10.44 33.96
N ALA A 19 0.50 -9.46 34.15
CA ALA A 19 -0.46 -9.05 33.14
C ALA A 19 0.31 -8.45 31.95
N ILE A 20 0.28 -9.13 30.80
CA ILE A 20 0.82 -8.60 29.54
C ILE A 20 -0.15 -7.50 29.10
N PRO A 21 0.28 -6.23 28.95
CA PRO A 21 -0.59 -5.20 28.42
C PRO A 21 -0.95 -5.57 26.99
N CYS A 22 -2.23 -5.84 26.75
CA CYS A 22 -2.78 -5.95 25.41
C CYS A 22 -2.73 -4.55 24.80
N PHE A 23 -1.73 -4.26 23.96
CA PHE A 23 -1.69 -3.05 23.15
C PHE A 23 -2.85 -3.11 22.17
N SER A 24 -3.96 -2.51 22.52
CA SER A 24 -4.99 -2.13 21.56
C SER A 24 -4.35 -1.10 20.62
N GLN A 25 -4.02 -1.50 19.38
CA GLN A 25 -3.62 -0.54 18.35
C GLN A 25 -4.83 0.35 18.07
N ALA A 26 -4.74 1.60 18.51
CA ALA A 26 -5.65 2.64 18.04
C ALA A 26 -5.62 2.68 16.50
N PRO A 27 -6.72 3.08 15.83
CA PRO A 27 -6.72 3.26 14.37
C PRO A 27 -5.57 4.19 14.03
N THR A 28 -4.55 3.67 13.34
CA THR A 28 -3.40 4.46 12.92
C THR A 28 -3.89 5.47 11.90
N ASP A 29 -3.82 6.75 12.22
CA ASP A 29 -4.14 7.80 11.24
C ASP A 29 -3.26 7.57 10.00
N MET A 30 -3.91 7.68 8.82
CA MET A 30 -3.26 7.42 7.54
C MET A 30 -2.10 8.38 7.33
N SER A 31 -0.91 7.86 7.01
CA SER A 31 0.27 8.69 6.80
C SER A 31 0.06 9.68 5.65
N THR A 32 0.80 10.80 5.67
CA THR A 32 0.75 11.78 4.57
C THR A 32 1.09 11.13 3.23
N ASN A 33 2.10 10.26 3.18
CA ASN A 33 2.51 9.55 1.99
C ASN A 33 1.40 8.62 1.47
N GLU A 34 0.69 7.92 2.35
CA GLU A 34 -0.44 7.09 1.95
C GLU A 34 -1.58 7.93 1.35
N LYS A 35 -1.88 9.09 1.91
CA LYS A 35 -2.89 10.02 1.37
C LYS A 35 -2.54 10.44 -0.06
N VAL A 36 -1.30 10.83 -0.30
CA VAL A 36 -0.81 11.24 -1.63
C VAL A 36 -0.93 10.10 -2.65
N VAL A 37 -0.55 8.88 -2.26
CA VAL A 37 -0.66 7.71 -3.13
C VAL A 37 -2.13 7.38 -3.45
N ARG A 38 -3.04 7.50 -2.50
CA ARG A 38 -4.48 7.30 -2.76
C ARG A 38 -5.06 8.40 -3.66
N GLU A 39 -4.56 9.63 -3.55
CA GLU A 39 -4.95 10.72 -4.47
C GLU A 39 -4.55 10.43 -5.92
N TYR A 40 -3.44 9.73 -6.17
CA TYR A 40 -3.04 9.31 -7.51
C TYR A 40 -4.14 8.46 -8.20
N TYR A 41 -4.68 7.45 -7.52
CA TYR A 41 -5.78 6.63 -8.06
C TYR A 41 -7.08 7.43 -8.20
N THR A 42 -7.35 8.30 -7.24
CA THR A 42 -8.50 9.22 -7.29
C THR A 42 -8.44 10.13 -8.52
N ALA A 43 -7.25 10.62 -8.88
CA ALA A 43 -7.06 11.44 -10.08
C ALA A 43 -7.46 10.69 -11.35
N TYR A 44 -7.02 9.42 -11.49
CA TYR A 44 -7.41 8.57 -12.62
C TYR A 44 -8.91 8.31 -12.68
N GLU A 45 -9.55 8.01 -11.56
CA GLU A 45 -11.01 7.77 -11.51
C GLU A 45 -11.81 9.01 -11.87
N LYS A 46 -11.37 10.19 -11.39
CA LYS A 46 -11.99 11.48 -11.68
C LYS A 46 -11.58 12.09 -13.02
N LYS A 47 -10.55 11.53 -13.69
CA LYS A 47 -9.95 12.09 -14.90
C LYS A 47 -9.47 13.53 -14.71
N ASP A 48 -9.00 13.81 -13.50
CA ASP A 48 -8.60 15.15 -13.06
C ASP A 48 -7.09 15.30 -13.00
N TRP A 49 -6.51 15.85 -14.06
CA TRP A 49 -5.08 16.12 -14.14
C TRP A 49 -4.59 17.12 -13.09
N HIS A 50 -5.43 18.04 -12.62
CA HIS A 50 -5.01 19.01 -11.59
C HIS A 50 -4.65 18.33 -10.27
N ILE A 51 -5.24 17.19 -9.97
CA ILE A 51 -4.82 16.39 -8.83
C ILE A 51 -3.39 15.88 -9.06
N MET A 52 -3.09 15.36 -10.27
CA MET A 52 -1.74 14.90 -10.63
C MET A 52 -0.69 16.02 -10.52
N GLU A 53 -1.00 17.21 -11.02
CA GLU A 53 -0.11 18.38 -10.93
C GLU A 53 0.27 18.75 -9.49
N ARG A 54 -0.64 18.49 -8.56
CA ARG A 54 -0.41 18.75 -7.14
C ARG A 54 0.48 17.73 -6.48
N ILE A 55 0.32 16.44 -6.82
CA ILE A 55 0.95 15.31 -6.14
C ILE A 55 2.21 14.78 -6.83
N LEU A 56 2.42 15.07 -8.12
CA LEU A 56 3.64 14.69 -8.83
C LEU A 56 4.69 15.79 -8.71
N ALA A 57 5.95 15.40 -8.55
CA ALA A 57 7.08 16.31 -8.59
C ALA A 57 7.44 16.69 -10.04
N ASP A 58 8.13 17.80 -10.23
CA ASP A 58 8.58 18.22 -11.56
C ASP A 58 9.57 17.21 -12.17
N GLU A 59 10.38 16.58 -11.32
CA GLU A 59 11.35 15.53 -11.66
C GLU A 59 10.73 14.11 -11.74
N PHE A 60 9.42 14.00 -11.65
CA PHE A 60 8.71 12.71 -11.67
C PHE A 60 9.12 11.83 -12.85
N THR A 61 9.32 10.53 -12.57
CA THR A 61 9.58 9.50 -13.57
C THR A 61 8.61 8.34 -13.43
N PHE A 62 8.34 7.69 -14.56
CA PHE A 62 7.49 6.49 -14.64
C PHE A 62 8.18 5.39 -15.40
N SER A 63 8.04 4.15 -14.89
CA SER A 63 8.53 2.94 -15.55
C SER A 63 7.44 1.87 -15.61
N SER A 64 7.39 1.12 -16.71
CA SER A 64 6.49 0.00 -16.87
C SER A 64 7.03 -1.06 -17.85
N PRO A 65 6.55 -2.32 -17.78
CA PRO A 65 6.90 -3.38 -18.74
C PRO A 65 6.43 -3.10 -20.18
N ALA A 66 5.64 -2.05 -20.42
CA ALA A 66 5.21 -1.64 -21.75
C ALA A 66 6.29 -0.85 -22.54
N GLY A 67 7.54 -0.85 -22.04
CA GLY A 67 8.66 -0.15 -22.68
C GLY A 67 8.84 1.29 -22.17
N ASP A 68 8.25 1.62 -21.03
CA ASP A 68 8.52 2.87 -20.34
C ASP A 68 9.69 2.64 -19.37
N ASP A 69 10.75 3.41 -19.51
CA ASP A 69 11.91 3.36 -18.65
C ASP A 69 12.29 4.79 -18.21
N HIS A 70 11.95 5.13 -16.97
CA HIS A 70 12.15 6.46 -16.36
C HIS A 70 11.66 7.62 -17.25
N ILE A 71 10.52 7.42 -17.94
CA ILE A 71 9.92 8.50 -18.74
C ILE A 71 9.50 9.65 -17.83
N GLN A 72 9.81 10.87 -18.26
CA GLN A 72 9.54 12.07 -17.49
C GLN A 72 8.07 12.49 -17.53
N LEU A 73 7.67 13.35 -16.61
CA LEU A 73 6.31 13.84 -16.41
C LEU A 73 5.60 14.26 -17.70
N LYS A 74 6.27 15.00 -18.58
CA LYS A 74 5.70 15.43 -19.87
C LYS A 74 5.34 14.26 -20.77
N VAL A 75 6.21 13.25 -20.85
CA VAL A 75 5.99 12.04 -21.65
C VAL A 75 4.90 11.19 -21.02
N TYR A 76 4.92 11.03 -19.69
CA TYR A 76 3.88 10.34 -18.93
C TYR A 76 2.50 10.96 -19.17
N LYS A 77 2.38 12.29 -19.09
CA LYS A 77 1.13 13.02 -19.37
C LYS A 77 0.61 12.75 -20.78
N ALA A 78 1.50 12.68 -21.77
CA ALA A 78 1.12 12.47 -23.17
C ALA A 78 0.77 11.01 -23.50
N ARG A 79 1.48 10.02 -22.89
CA ARG A 79 1.38 8.60 -23.26
C ARG A 79 0.53 7.78 -22.32
N CYS A 80 0.67 7.99 -21.00
CA CYS A 80 0.08 7.14 -19.98
C CYS A 80 -1.23 7.72 -19.43
N TRP A 81 -1.27 9.03 -19.19
CA TRP A 81 -2.46 9.68 -18.64
C TRP A 81 -3.74 9.49 -19.48
N PRO A 82 -3.73 9.45 -20.82
CA PRO A 82 -4.94 9.19 -21.61
C PRO A 82 -5.65 7.87 -21.27
N ASN A 83 -4.97 6.91 -20.63
CA ASN A 83 -5.59 5.69 -20.13
C ASN A 83 -6.63 5.95 -19.04
N SER A 84 -6.58 7.12 -18.38
CA SER A 84 -7.58 7.53 -17.41
C SER A 84 -8.99 7.54 -18.02
N GLU A 85 -9.13 7.94 -19.28
CA GLU A 85 -10.42 7.98 -19.99
C GLU A 85 -11.09 6.59 -20.05
N ASN A 86 -10.29 5.52 -20.10
CA ASN A 86 -10.77 4.15 -20.11
C ASN A 86 -10.93 3.55 -18.72
N THR A 87 -10.45 4.21 -17.68
CA THR A 87 -10.49 3.72 -16.31
C THR A 87 -11.83 4.03 -15.67
N LYS A 88 -12.47 3.02 -15.09
CA LYS A 88 -13.73 3.15 -14.36
C LYS A 88 -13.50 3.33 -12.87
N LYS A 89 -12.69 2.47 -12.27
CA LYS A 89 -12.41 2.50 -10.82
C LYS A 89 -11.21 1.64 -10.46
N PHE A 90 -10.68 1.88 -9.28
CA PHE A 90 -9.69 1.03 -8.63
C PHE A 90 -10.24 0.48 -7.30
N ASP A 91 -9.80 -0.71 -6.95
CA ASP A 91 -9.97 -1.31 -5.64
C ASP A 91 -8.59 -1.61 -5.08
N LEU A 92 -8.13 -0.78 -4.15
CA LEU A 92 -6.80 -0.86 -3.56
C LEU A 92 -6.82 -1.94 -2.47
N GLU A 93 -6.42 -3.16 -2.84
CA GLU A 93 -6.43 -4.30 -1.93
C GLU A 93 -5.38 -4.16 -0.82
N LYS A 94 -4.23 -3.59 -1.15
CA LYS A 94 -3.14 -3.42 -0.19
C LYS A 94 -2.38 -2.14 -0.50
N VAL A 95 -2.23 -1.29 0.50
CA VAL A 95 -1.33 -0.14 0.50
C VAL A 95 -0.36 -0.32 1.66
N VAL A 96 0.93 -0.34 1.38
CA VAL A 96 2.00 -0.45 2.38
C VAL A 96 2.96 0.70 2.19
N VAL A 97 3.15 1.50 3.23
CA VAL A 97 4.11 2.62 3.22
C VAL A 97 5.24 2.31 4.19
N VAL A 98 6.46 2.41 3.71
CA VAL A 98 7.68 2.22 4.50
C VAL A 98 8.65 3.36 4.18
N GLY A 99 8.75 4.33 5.11
CA GLY A 99 9.53 5.54 4.86
C GLY A 99 8.97 6.32 3.66
N ASP A 100 9.80 6.52 2.66
CA ASP A 100 9.46 7.26 1.44
C ASP A 100 8.96 6.35 0.30
N ASP A 101 8.90 5.04 0.51
CA ASP A 101 8.38 4.09 -0.47
C ASP A 101 6.96 3.65 -0.12
N ALA A 102 6.12 3.52 -1.13
CA ALA A 102 4.80 2.93 -1.01
C ALA A 102 4.58 1.84 -2.06
N TYR A 103 3.95 0.75 -1.66
CA TYR A 103 3.59 -0.37 -2.54
C TYR A 103 2.08 -0.55 -2.53
N VAL A 104 1.48 -0.60 -3.70
CA VAL A 104 0.03 -0.73 -3.85
C VAL A 104 -0.28 -1.90 -4.77
N THR A 105 -1.04 -2.85 -4.28
CA THR A 105 -1.65 -3.89 -5.12
C THR A 105 -3.13 -3.59 -5.26
N TYR A 106 -3.63 -3.61 -6.49
CA TYR A 106 -5.00 -3.22 -6.78
C TYR A 106 -5.63 -4.01 -7.92
N ASN A 107 -6.96 -4.05 -7.90
CA ASN A 107 -7.76 -4.40 -9.06
C ASN A 107 -8.27 -3.11 -9.71
N GLY A 108 -8.16 -3.03 -11.03
CA GLY A 108 -8.70 -1.94 -11.83
C GLY A 108 -9.77 -2.44 -12.79
N TRP A 109 -10.77 -1.61 -13.07
CA TRP A 109 -11.80 -1.89 -14.07
C TRP A 109 -11.79 -0.81 -15.14
N THR A 110 -11.86 -1.25 -16.36
CA THR A 110 -12.11 -0.36 -17.50
C THR A 110 -13.61 -0.09 -17.66
N ASN A 111 -13.95 0.94 -18.45
CA ASN A 111 -15.34 1.31 -18.72
C ASN A 111 -16.12 0.19 -19.44
N ASP A 112 -15.45 -0.62 -20.26
CA ASP A 112 -16.01 -1.81 -20.93
C ASP A 112 -16.10 -3.04 -20.01
N GLY A 113 -15.75 -2.91 -18.74
CA GLY A 113 -15.88 -3.96 -17.72
C GLY A 113 -14.73 -4.92 -17.61
N ARG A 114 -13.62 -4.74 -18.35
CA ARG A 114 -12.42 -5.57 -18.18
C ARG A 114 -11.78 -5.33 -16.83
N LEU A 115 -11.43 -6.43 -16.16
CA LEU A 115 -10.65 -6.42 -14.92
C LEU A 115 -9.17 -6.58 -15.27
N PHE A 116 -8.32 -5.78 -14.62
CA PHE A 116 -6.87 -5.94 -14.60
C PHE A 116 -6.35 -5.83 -13.16
N ARG A 117 -5.17 -6.39 -12.93
CA ARG A 117 -4.54 -6.39 -11.61
C ARG A 117 -3.06 -6.04 -11.75
N ASN A 118 -2.63 -5.03 -11.02
CA ASN A 118 -1.25 -4.56 -11.02
C ASN A 118 -0.73 -4.39 -9.59
N THR A 119 0.58 -4.28 -9.49
CA THR A 119 1.26 -3.74 -8.32
C THR A 119 2.08 -2.54 -8.76
N GLU A 120 2.07 -1.48 -7.98
CA GLU A 120 2.86 -0.29 -8.23
C GLU A 120 3.73 0.03 -7.01
N ARG A 121 4.94 0.51 -7.27
CA ARG A 121 5.81 1.13 -6.29
C ARG A 121 5.86 2.62 -6.54
N PHE A 122 5.68 3.39 -5.51
CA PHE A 122 5.84 4.84 -5.50
C PHE A 122 7.02 5.20 -4.61
N ARG A 123 7.85 6.13 -5.07
CA ARG A 123 8.80 6.83 -4.22
C ARG A 123 8.31 8.25 -4.03
N LEU A 124 8.31 8.70 -2.77
CA LEU A 124 7.85 10.02 -2.38
C LEU A 124 9.03 10.84 -1.83
N LYS A 125 8.94 12.13 -2.00
CA LYS A 125 9.87 13.11 -1.43
C LYS A 125 9.11 14.42 -1.20
N ASP A 126 9.25 14.98 -0.01
CA ASP A 126 8.62 16.26 0.35
C ASP A 126 7.11 16.31 0.07
N GLY A 127 6.41 15.17 0.30
CA GLY A 127 4.97 15.04 0.09
C GLY A 127 4.53 14.96 -1.37
N LYS A 128 5.45 14.69 -2.30
CA LYS A 128 5.16 14.48 -3.72
C LYS A 128 5.73 13.15 -4.20
N ILE A 129 5.11 12.57 -5.23
CA ILE A 129 5.60 11.37 -5.90
C ILE A 129 6.71 11.79 -6.88
N VAL A 130 7.91 11.24 -6.69
CA VAL A 130 9.08 11.47 -7.58
C VAL A 130 9.28 10.31 -8.55
N GLU A 131 8.75 9.13 -8.24
CA GLU A 131 8.88 7.94 -9.09
C GLU A 131 7.66 7.03 -8.92
N ASN A 132 7.20 6.48 -10.03
CA ASN A 132 6.22 5.39 -10.05
C ASN A 132 6.71 4.28 -10.97
N GLU A 133 6.72 3.05 -10.45
CA GLU A 133 7.01 1.83 -11.21
C GLU A 133 5.78 0.95 -11.19
N CYS A 134 5.22 0.66 -12.34
CA CYS A 134 4.06 -0.21 -12.48
C CYS A 134 4.48 -1.62 -12.92
N PHE A 135 4.09 -2.63 -12.16
CA PHE A 135 4.37 -4.03 -12.44
C PHE A 135 3.09 -4.72 -12.92
N PHE A 136 3.05 -5.04 -14.20
CA PHE A 136 1.99 -5.82 -14.83
C PHE A 136 2.58 -6.76 -15.89
N GLY A 137 1.80 -7.75 -16.32
CA GLY A 137 2.19 -8.69 -17.36
C GLY A 137 1.00 -9.12 -18.17
N THR A 138 1.27 -9.71 -19.36
CA THR A 138 0.25 -10.33 -20.18
C THR A 138 -0.24 -11.62 -19.51
N GLY A 139 -1.55 -11.77 -19.36
CA GLY A 139 -2.16 -12.99 -18.85
C GLY A 139 -2.07 -13.17 -17.34
N VAL A 140 -1.94 -12.10 -16.56
CA VAL A 140 -1.98 -12.15 -15.10
C VAL A 140 -3.41 -12.40 -14.60
N ASN A 141 -4.03 -13.43 -15.12
CA ASN A 141 -5.19 -14.05 -14.51
C ASN A 141 -4.69 -15.21 -13.68
N PHE A 142 -4.64 -15.03 -12.38
CA PHE A 142 -4.46 -16.17 -11.49
C PHE A 142 -5.61 -17.14 -11.74
N PRO A 143 -5.33 -18.42 -12.09
CA PRO A 143 -6.38 -19.37 -12.51
C PRO A 143 -7.51 -19.55 -11.48
N ASN A 144 -7.21 -19.25 -10.21
CA ASN A 144 -8.14 -19.39 -9.11
C ASN A 144 -8.81 -18.07 -8.71
N ASN A 145 -8.46 -16.96 -9.35
CA ASN A 145 -9.07 -15.66 -9.09
C ASN A 145 -10.21 -15.40 -10.09
N GLN A 146 -11.07 -16.38 -10.23
CA GLN A 146 -12.34 -16.15 -10.92
C GLN A 146 -13.08 -15.12 -10.08
N ALA A 147 -13.26 -13.92 -10.64
CA ALA A 147 -14.13 -12.94 -10.04
C ALA A 147 -15.41 -13.65 -9.60
N LYS A 148 -15.70 -13.57 -8.30
CA LYS A 148 -17.00 -14.06 -7.81
C LYS A 148 -18.04 -13.30 -8.62
N LYS A 149 -18.69 -14.03 -9.52
CA LYS A 149 -19.82 -13.55 -10.29
C LYS A 149 -20.96 -13.17 -9.35
#